data_ae9995e5124214650df989d167ccc61b
#
_entry.id   ae9995e5124214650df989d167ccc61b
#
_cell.length_a   1.000
_cell.length_b   1.000
_cell.length_c   1.000
_cell.angle_alpha   90.00
_cell.angle_beta   90.00
_cell.angle_gamma   90.00
#
_symmetry.space_group_name_H-M   'P 1'
#
loop_
_entity.id
_entity.type
_entity.pdbx_description
1 polymer ?
#
loop_
_entity_poly.entity_id
_entity_poly.type
_entity_poly.pdbx_seq_one_letter_code
_entity_poly.pdbx_strand_id
1 'polypeptide(L)'
;MNTGNIIIRLEKKEEYREVENLVRESFWNVYRPGCFEHYVLNQLRDDPAFVPELDFVMCLSTQENAPVEHSIAEQDGKMIGQNMFMRANIKADDGRDIPIMTMGPICITPELKRKGYGKILLDYSLEKAKELGCGAVCFEGNIDFYGKSGFTYASEFGIRYHGLPEGEDASFFLCKELIPGYLDGITGEYATPQGYFVDKTKVETFDKEFPVKEKLKLPGQLFQE
;
A
#
# COMPACT_ATOMS: atom_id res chain seq x y z
N MET A 1 25.68 0.35 -2.92
CA MET A 1 24.89 -0.89 -2.79
C MET A 1 24.58 -1.34 -4.20
N ASN A 2 24.98 -2.55 -4.57
CA ASN A 2 24.64 -3.07 -5.89
C ASN A 2 23.14 -3.46 -5.84
N THR A 3 22.27 -2.52 -6.16
CA THR A 3 20.86 -2.80 -6.39
C THR A 3 20.82 -3.57 -7.70
N GLY A 4 20.72 -4.90 -7.62
CA GLY A 4 20.49 -5.72 -8.81
C GLY A 4 19.41 -5.08 -9.68
N ASN A 5 19.41 -5.37 -10.96
CA ASN A 5 18.44 -4.76 -11.90
C ASN A 5 17.01 -4.96 -11.37
N ILE A 6 16.39 -3.85 -10.92
CA ILE A 6 15.02 -3.81 -10.40
C ILE A 6 14.10 -3.51 -11.59
N ILE A 7 13.03 -4.28 -11.71
CA ILE A 7 11.94 -4.04 -12.64
C ILE A 7 10.69 -3.75 -11.81
N ILE A 8 10.03 -2.62 -12.04
CA ILE A 8 8.70 -2.32 -11.49
C ILE A 8 7.74 -2.25 -12.67
N ARG A 9 6.68 -3.05 -12.61
CA ARG A 9 5.67 -3.15 -13.65
C ARG A 9 4.29 -3.39 -13.06
N LEU A 10 3.27 -3.28 -13.88
CA LEU A 10 1.92 -3.67 -13.48
C LEU A 10 1.85 -5.17 -13.17
N GLU A 11 1.03 -5.50 -12.19
CA GLU A 11 0.66 -6.87 -11.87
C GLU A 11 -0.14 -7.49 -13.02
N LYS A 12 0.06 -8.78 -13.27
CA LYS A 12 -0.73 -9.56 -14.22
C LYS A 12 -1.72 -10.44 -13.48
N LYS A 13 -2.90 -10.71 -14.05
CA LYS A 13 -3.92 -11.55 -13.42
C LYS A 13 -3.43 -12.96 -13.09
N GLU A 14 -2.57 -13.50 -13.91
CA GLU A 14 -1.96 -14.82 -13.74
C GLU A 14 -1.04 -14.88 -12.52
N GLU A 15 -0.60 -13.72 -12.01
CA GLU A 15 0.31 -13.59 -10.88
C GLU A 15 -0.43 -13.33 -9.55
N TYR A 16 -1.73 -13.12 -9.56
CA TYR A 16 -2.52 -12.75 -8.39
C TYR A 16 -2.25 -13.65 -7.18
N ARG A 17 -2.18 -14.96 -7.40
CA ARG A 17 -1.90 -15.92 -6.32
C ARG A 17 -0.47 -15.79 -5.78
N GLU A 18 0.51 -15.53 -6.63
CA GLU A 18 1.90 -15.31 -6.22
C GLU A 18 2.02 -14.03 -5.39
N VAL A 19 1.37 -12.96 -5.83
CA VAL A 19 1.33 -11.68 -5.10
C VAL A 19 0.61 -11.81 -3.76
N GLU A 20 -0.53 -12.49 -3.71
CA GLU A 20 -1.22 -12.79 -2.46
C GLU A 20 -0.32 -13.54 -1.47
N ASN A 21 0.43 -14.53 -1.96
CA ASN A 21 1.40 -15.24 -1.12
C ASN A 21 2.56 -14.33 -0.68
N LEU A 22 3.07 -13.47 -1.57
CA LEU A 22 4.10 -12.48 -1.22
C LEU A 22 3.63 -11.55 -0.11
N VAL A 23 2.42 -11.01 -0.23
CA VAL A 23 1.80 -10.15 0.81
C VAL A 23 1.63 -10.94 2.10
N ARG A 24 1.09 -12.15 2.03
CA ARG A 24 0.92 -13.03 3.18
C ARG A 24 2.23 -13.28 3.93
N GLU A 25 3.29 -13.66 3.22
CA GLU A 25 4.61 -13.89 3.80
C GLU A 25 5.20 -12.61 4.43
N SER A 26 4.96 -11.45 3.80
CA SER A 26 5.48 -10.16 4.24
C SER A 26 4.80 -9.64 5.51
N PHE A 27 3.53 -9.97 5.72
CA PHE A 27 2.72 -9.49 6.86
C PHE A 27 2.43 -10.57 7.91
N TRP A 28 2.85 -11.83 7.69
CA TRP A 28 2.56 -12.92 8.62
C TRP A 28 3.08 -12.64 10.03
N ASN A 29 2.16 -12.63 11.00
CA ASN A 29 2.44 -12.33 12.40
C ASN A 29 3.03 -10.91 12.66
N VAL A 30 2.84 -9.96 11.74
CA VAL A 30 3.35 -8.59 11.93
C VAL A 30 2.39 -7.76 12.77
N TYR A 31 1.17 -7.55 12.33
CA TYR A 31 0.19 -6.70 13.02
C TYR A 31 -0.78 -7.48 13.90
N ARG A 32 -0.91 -8.77 13.65
CA ARG A 32 -1.78 -9.73 14.36
C ARG A 32 -1.26 -11.14 14.21
N PRO A 33 -1.78 -12.09 14.97
CA PRO A 33 -1.57 -13.51 14.68
C PRO A 33 -2.11 -13.87 13.30
N GLY A 34 -1.24 -14.37 12.41
CA GLY A 34 -1.58 -14.59 11.01
C GLY A 34 -1.43 -13.35 10.15
N CYS A 35 -2.28 -13.22 9.12
CA CYS A 35 -2.27 -12.12 8.15
C CYS A 35 -3.69 -11.88 7.62
N PHE A 36 -4.08 -10.61 7.44
CA PHE A 36 -5.34 -10.23 6.78
C PHE A 36 -5.05 -9.55 5.43
N GLU A 37 -3.89 -8.97 5.28
CA GLU A 37 -3.50 -8.10 4.16
C GLU A 37 -3.56 -8.82 2.81
N HIS A 38 -3.27 -10.12 2.75
CA HIS A 38 -3.38 -10.91 1.51
C HIS A 38 -4.84 -11.08 1.04
N TYR A 39 -5.79 -11.18 1.96
CA TYR A 39 -7.22 -11.20 1.63
C TYR A 39 -7.75 -9.81 1.33
N VAL A 40 -7.28 -8.77 2.05
CA VAL A 40 -7.57 -7.37 1.71
C VAL A 40 -7.19 -7.10 0.27
N LEU A 41 -5.96 -7.41 -0.14
CA LEU A 41 -5.49 -7.26 -1.52
C LEU A 41 -6.39 -8.02 -2.53
N ASN A 42 -6.74 -9.27 -2.24
CA ASN A 42 -7.64 -10.06 -3.09
C ASN A 42 -8.99 -9.36 -3.26
N GLN A 43 -9.62 -8.92 -2.15
CA GLN A 43 -10.93 -8.26 -2.15
C GLN A 43 -10.90 -6.91 -2.89
N LEU A 44 -9.84 -6.13 -2.72
CA LEU A 44 -9.71 -4.79 -3.32
C LEU A 44 -9.64 -4.81 -4.84
N ARG A 45 -9.14 -5.88 -5.46
CA ARG A 45 -9.08 -6.01 -6.93
C ARG A 45 -10.47 -6.04 -7.58
N ASP A 46 -11.51 -6.46 -6.84
CA ASP A 46 -12.90 -6.47 -7.29
C ASP A 46 -13.67 -5.21 -6.88
N ASP A 47 -13.05 -4.30 -6.14
CA ASP A 47 -13.68 -3.05 -5.69
C ASP A 47 -13.71 -2.01 -6.82
N PRO A 48 -14.83 -1.30 -7.05
CA PRO A 48 -14.93 -0.25 -8.08
C PRO A 48 -13.93 0.90 -7.91
N ALA A 49 -13.42 1.12 -6.69
CA ALA A 49 -12.41 2.12 -6.41
C ALA A 49 -10.98 1.69 -6.75
N PHE A 50 -10.76 0.43 -7.08
CA PHE A 50 -9.44 -0.08 -7.48
C PHE A 50 -8.88 0.66 -8.69
N VAL A 51 -7.56 0.90 -8.69
CA VAL A 51 -6.83 1.58 -9.76
C VAL A 51 -5.85 0.61 -10.39
N PRO A 52 -6.26 -0.19 -11.39
CA PRO A 52 -5.40 -1.22 -11.98
C PRO A 52 -4.13 -0.65 -12.64
N GLU A 53 -4.15 0.62 -13.05
CA GLU A 53 -2.98 1.32 -13.59
C GLU A 53 -1.92 1.65 -12.52
N LEU A 54 -2.23 1.42 -11.25
CA LEU A 54 -1.34 1.62 -10.09
C LEU A 54 -1.20 0.36 -9.24
N ASP A 55 -1.43 -0.80 -9.81
CA ASP A 55 -1.19 -2.09 -9.17
C ASP A 55 0.17 -2.63 -9.63
N PHE A 56 1.19 -2.44 -8.81
CA PHE A 56 2.57 -2.68 -9.17
C PHE A 56 3.18 -3.87 -8.44
N VAL A 57 3.97 -4.63 -9.18
CA VAL A 57 4.93 -5.60 -8.63
C VAL A 57 6.35 -5.13 -8.88
N MET A 58 7.24 -5.44 -7.94
CA MET A 58 8.68 -5.23 -8.05
C MET A 58 9.38 -6.57 -8.15
N CYS A 59 10.22 -6.73 -9.17
CA CYS A 59 11.00 -7.94 -9.43
C CYS A 59 12.49 -7.65 -9.43
N LEU A 60 13.30 -8.64 -9.03
CA LEU A 60 14.75 -8.63 -9.26
C LEU A 60 15.05 -9.36 -10.57
N SER A 61 15.58 -8.64 -11.55
CA SER A 61 16.03 -9.26 -12.80
C SER A 61 17.17 -10.25 -12.54
N THR A 62 17.12 -11.38 -13.23
CA THR A 62 18.19 -12.38 -13.20
C THR A 62 19.30 -12.08 -14.23
N GLN A 63 19.14 -11.06 -15.07
CA GLN A 63 20.13 -10.67 -16.08
C GLN A 63 21.08 -9.61 -15.53
N GLU A 64 22.36 -9.94 -15.44
CA GLU A 64 23.45 -8.98 -15.22
C GLU A 64 23.56 -8.08 -16.47
N ASN A 65 23.14 -6.82 -16.44
CA ASN A 65 23.21 -5.81 -17.50
C ASN A 65 21.96 -5.57 -18.38
N ALA A 66 20.75 -5.85 -17.93
CA ALA A 66 19.57 -5.34 -18.65
C ALA A 66 19.47 -3.82 -18.48
N PRO A 67 19.31 -3.01 -19.55
CA PRO A 67 19.10 -1.58 -19.44
C PRO A 67 17.74 -1.29 -18.78
N VAL A 68 17.69 -0.21 -17.98
CA VAL A 68 16.51 0.24 -17.23
C VAL A 68 15.35 0.68 -18.14
N GLU A 69 15.51 0.70 -19.43
CA GLU A 69 14.52 1.13 -20.42
C GLU A 69 13.69 -0.06 -20.92
N HIS A 70 12.41 -0.10 -20.51
CA HIS A 70 11.25 -0.68 -21.21
C HIS A 70 11.49 -1.97 -22.03
N SER A 71 12.15 -2.97 -21.52
CA SER A 71 12.09 -4.28 -22.17
C SER A 71 10.87 -5.05 -21.67
N ILE A 72 9.85 -5.14 -22.51
CA ILE A 72 8.79 -6.14 -22.45
C ILE A 72 9.47 -7.50 -22.68
N ALA A 73 10.07 -8.08 -21.66
CA ALA A 73 10.71 -9.38 -21.72
C ALA A 73 10.05 -10.33 -20.72
N GLU A 74 9.59 -11.44 -21.23
CA GLU A 74 8.83 -12.49 -20.55
C GLU A 74 9.60 -13.30 -19.47
N GLN A 75 10.63 -12.73 -18.83
CA GLN A 75 11.36 -13.37 -17.73
C GLN A 75 11.72 -12.32 -16.66
N ASP A 76 10.69 -11.83 -16.04
CA ASP A 76 10.82 -10.88 -14.94
C ASP A 76 11.26 -11.60 -13.68
N GLY A 77 12.46 -11.87 -13.43
CA GLY A 77 13.07 -12.35 -12.22
C GLY A 77 12.16 -12.65 -10.99
N LYS A 78 12.75 -12.85 -9.84
CA LYS A 78 11.99 -13.14 -8.59
C LYS A 78 11.19 -11.92 -8.16
N MET A 79 9.88 -12.06 -7.98
CA MET A 79 9.02 -11.04 -7.39
C MET A 79 9.40 -10.80 -5.92
N ILE A 80 9.57 -9.53 -5.55
CA ILE A 80 10.06 -9.12 -4.23
C ILE A 80 9.22 -8.07 -3.54
N GLY A 81 8.29 -7.44 -4.22
CA GLY A 81 7.44 -6.40 -3.64
C GLY A 81 6.17 -6.15 -4.43
N GLN A 82 5.21 -5.52 -3.77
CA GLN A 82 3.91 -5.16 -4.33
C GLN A 82 3.42 -3.86 -3.70
N ASN A 83 2.68 -3.05 -4.46
CA ASN A 83 1.91 -1.90 -3.99
C ASN A 83 0.69 -1.69 -4.88
N MET A 84 -0.45 -1.34 -4.31
CA MET A 84 -1.68 -1.03 -5.04
C MET A 84 -2.35 0.24 -4.52
N PHE A 85 -3.20 0.85 -5.35
CA PHE A 85 -3.92 2.07 -5.03
C PHE A 85 -5.43 1.91 -5.20
N MET A 86 -6.15 2.69 -4.38
CA MET A 86 -7.60 2.81 -4.42
C MET A 86 -7.98 4.29 -4.53
N ARG A 87 -9.05 4.60 -5.28
CA ARG A 87 -9.67 5.93 -5.24
C ARG A 87 -10.29 6.14 -3.87
N ALA A 88 -10.14 7.34 -3.35
CA ALA A 88 -10.73 7.78 -2.09
C ALA A 88 -11.11 9.26 -2.18
N ASN A 89 -11.81 9.77 -1.18
CA ASN A 89 -12.17 11.18 -1.11
C ASN A 89 -11.91 11.73 0.29
N ILE A 90 -11.60 13.02 0.37
CA ILE A 90 -11.75 13.80 1.58
C ILE A 90 -13.14 14.46 1.50
N LYS A 91 -13.96 14.29 2.52
CA LYS A 91 -15.20 15.04 2.71
C LYS A 91 -14.85 16.39 3.31
N ALA A 92 -14.79 17.42 2.48
CA ALA A 92 -14.43 18.75 2.91
C ALA A 92 -15.54 19.37 3.79
N ASP A 93 -15.15 20.19 4.76
CA ASP A 93 -16.09 20.84 5.69
C ASP A 93 -17.06 21.81 4.98
N ASP A 94 -16.71 22.26 3.78
CA ASP A 94 -17.59 23.08 2.91
C ASP A 94 -18.54 22.24 2.05
N GLY A 95 -18.55 20.92 2.20
CA GLY A 95 -19.45 19.99 1.52
C GLY A 95 -18.93 19.43 0.19
N ARG A 96 -17.74 19.82 -0.26
CA ARG A 96 -17.11 19.23 -1.45
C ARG A 96 -16.55 17.84 -1.17
N ASP A 97 -16.57 16.99 -2.20
CA ASP A 97 -15.79 15.77 -2.25
C ASP A 97 -14.48 16.06 -2.99
N ILE A 98 -13.36 15.95 -2.28
CA ILE A 98 -12.03 16.16 -2.84
C ILE A 98 -11.44 14.81 -3.23
N PRO A 99 -11.28 14.51 -4.54
CA PRO A 99 -10.74 13.23 -4.98
C PRO A 99 -9.27 13.08 -4.56
N ILE A 100 -8.96 11.98 -3.92
CA ILE A 100 -7.59 11.59 -3.57
C ILE A 100 -7.41 10.10 -3.87
N MET A 101 -6.24 9.57 -3.56
CA MET A 101 -6.05 8.13 -3.49
C MET A 101 -5.59 7.71 -2.09
N THR A 102 -5.84 6.46 -1.76
CA THR A 102 -5.19 5.72 -0.69
C THR A 102 -4.40 4.59 -1.30
N MET A 103 -3.48 3.99 -0.54
CA MET A 103 -2.65 2.90 -1.03
C MET A 103 -2.45 1.82 0.02
N GLY A 104 -2.13 0.64 -0.45
CA GLY A 104 -1.82 -0.53 0.37
C GLY A 104 -2.78 -1.70 0.09
N PRO A 105 -2.32 -2.89 0.49
CA PRO A 105 -1.05 -3.13 1.16
C PRO A 105 0.16 -2.78 0.28
N ILE A 106 1.26 -2.34 0.91
CA ILE A 106 2.59 -2.24 0.27
C ILE A 106 3.55 -3.15 1.01
N CYS A 107 4.29 -3.98 0.30
CA CYS A 107 5.21 -4.90 0.92
C CYS A 107 6.51 -5.12 0.13
N ILE A 108 7.52 -5.59 0.84
CA ILE A 108 8.74 -6.19 0.31
C ILE A 108 8.95 -7.52 1.03
N THR A 109 9.36 -8.55 0.28
CA THR A 109 9.67 -9.88 0.83
C THR A 109 10.54 -9.78 2.09
N PRO A 110 10.30 -10.60 3.12
CA PRO A 110 10.97 -10.47 4.42
C PRO A 110 12.51 -10.41 4.34
N GLU A 111 13.12 -11.20 3.45
CA GLU A 111 14.58 -11.31 3.29
C GLU A 111 15.22 -10.04 2.74
N LEU A 112 14.41 -9.17 2.12
CA LEU A 112 14.86 -7.93 1.48
C LEU A 112 14.36 -6.66 2.18
N LYS A 113 13.67 -6.79 3.31
CA LYS A 113 13.28 -5.64 4.13
C LYS A 113 14.49 -4.84 4.58
N ARG A 114 14.31 -3.52 4.80
CA ARG A 114 15.33 -2.57 5.26
C ARG A 114 16.55 -2.39 4.33
N LYS A 115 16.44 -2.83 3.06
CA LYS A 115 17.49 -2.65 2.03
C LYS A 115 17.17 -1.52 1.03
N GLY A 116 16.13 -0.70 1.29
CA GLY A 116 15.76 0.44 0.46
C GLY A 116 14.71 0.14 -0.62
N TYR A 117 14.41 -1.12 -0.93
CA TYR A 117 13.46 -1.51 -1.99
C TYR A 117 12.06 -0.93 -1.77
N GLY A 118 11.56 -0.91 -0.53
CA GLY A 118 10.24 -0.35 -0.22
C GLY A 118 10.13 1.13 -0.58
N LYS A 119 11.20 1.92 -0.35
CA LYS A 119 11.22 3.33 -0.75
C LYS A 119 11.23 3.48 -2.27
N ILE A 120 12.00 2.67 -2.98
CA ILE A 120 12.06 2.70 -4.45
C ILE A 120 10.68 2.38 -5.04
N LEU A 121 10.02 1.32 -4.55
CA LEU A 121 8.67 0.96 -4.99
C LEU A 121 7.66 2.07 -4.70
N LEU A 122 7.69 2.62 -3.48
CA LEU A 122 6.80 3.70 -3.06
C LEU A 122 6.98 4.95 -3.92
N ASP A 123 8.23 5.42 -4.08
CA ASP A 123 8.50 6.65 -4.85
C ASP A 123 8.08 6.50 -6.32
N TYR A 124 8.35 5.34 -6.93
CA TYR A 124 7.88 5.03 -8.28
C TYR A 124 6.35 5.06 -8.38
N SER A 125 5.67 4.40 -7.44
CA SER A 125 4.21 4.33 -7.43
C SER A 125 3.57 5.72 -7.26
N LEU A 126 4.14 6.57 -6.41
CA LEU A 126 3.66 7.95 -6.20
C LEU A 126 3.85 8.81 -7.44
N GLU A 127 4.95 8.67 -8.16
CA GLU A 127 5.16 9.38 -9.42
C GLU A 127 4.12 8.95 -10.47
N LYS A 128 3.84 7.65 -10.57
CA LYS A 128 2.80 7.13 -11.47
C LYS A 128 1.39 7.59 -11.07
N ALA A 129 1.10 7.66 -9.78
CA ALA A 129 -0.16 8.23 -9.30
C ALA A 129 -0.31 9.71 -9.68
N LYS A 130 0.78 10.49 -9.56
CA LYS A 130 0.82 11.88 -10.00
C LYS A 130 0.61 12.02 -11.52
N GLU A 131 1.26 11.18 -12.33
CA GLU A 131 1.07 11.15 -13.80
C GLU A 131 -0.39 10.87 -14.18
N LEU A 132 -1.14 10.10 -13.38
CA LEU A 132 -2.57 9.86 -13.54
C LEU A 132 -3.45 10.99 -12.98
N GLY A 133 -2.86 12.09 -12.50
CA GLY A 133 -3.59 13.25 -11.99
C GLY A 133 -4.02 13.15 -10.53
N CYS A 134 -3.49 12.19 -9.75
CA CYS A 134 -3.72 12.14 -8.31
C CYS A 134 -3.12 13.39 -7.64
N GLY A 135 -3.97 14.18 -6.97
CA GLY A 135 -3.54 15.41 -6.29
C GLY A 135 -2.91 15.16 -4.92
N ALA A 136 -3.42 14.18 -4.18
CA ALA A 136 -2.90 13.81 -2.86
C ALA A 136 -3.18 12.33 -2.54
N VAL A 137 -2.37 11.78 -1.62
CA VAL A 137 -2.51 10.42 -1.10
C VAL A 137 -2.61 10.48 0.41
N CYS A 138 -3.64 9.83 0.98
CA CYS A 138 -3.84 9.69 2.42
C CYS A 138 -4.02 8.22 2.80
N PHE A 139 -3.40 7.79 3.88
CA PHE A 139 -3.54 6.41 4.39
C PHE A 139 -2.99 6.28 5.83
N GLU A 140 -3.17 5.11 6.43
CA GLU A 140 -2.62 4.77 7.74
C GLU A 140 -1.23 4.17 7.60
N GLY A 141 -0.23 4.76 8.26
CA GLY A 141 1.15 4.30 8.16
C GLY A 141 2.08 4.83 9.25
N ASN A 142 3.32 4.34 9.22
CA ASN A 142 4.37 4.78 10.14
C ASN A 142 5.21 5.89 9.50
N ILE A 143 5.23 7.06 10.11
CA ILE A 143 5.96 8.24 9.63
C ILE A 143 7.48 7.98 9.49
N ASP A 144 8.08 7.10 10.30
CA ASP A 144 9.51 6.77 10.22
C ASP A 144 9.91 6.16 8.87
N PHE A 145 8.97 5.48 8.22
CA PHE A 145 9.17 4.95 6.88
C PHE A 145 8.69 5.92 5.80
N TYR A 146 7.43 6.35 5.87
CA TYR A 146 6.79 7.13 4.81
C TYR A 146 7.26 8.58 4.74
N GLY A 147 7.70 9.16 5.86
CA GLY A 147 8.30 10.50 5.88
C GLY A 147 9.53 10.64 4.97
N LYS A 148 10.26 9.54 4.72
CA LYS A 148 11.40 9.50 3.79
C LYS A 148 11.00 9.68 2.32
N SER A 149 9.71 9.52 2.02
CA SER A 149 9.10 9.77 0.71
C SER A 149 8.22 11.03 0.71
N GLY A 150 8.35 11.87 1.75
CA GLY A 150 7.72 13.19 1.83
C GLY A 150 6.28 13.16 2.34
N PHE A 151 5.84 12.12 3.03
CA PHE A 151 4.60 12.15 3.79
C PHE A 151 4.78 12.90 5.10
N THR A 152 3.74 13.59 5.54
CA THR A 152 3.61 14.21 6.85
C THR A 152 2.31 13.78 7.51
N TYR A 153 2.04 14.25 8.71
CA TYR A 153 0.76 13.99 9.36
C TYR A 153 -0.37 14.70 8.62
N ALA A 154 -1.48 14.02 8.38
CA ALA A 154 -2.61 14.58 7.65
C ALA A 154 -3.21 15.81 8.35
N SER A 155 -3.04 15.92 9.67
CA SER A 155 -3.43 17.09 10.47
C SER A 155 -2.72 18.38 10.04
N GLU A 156 -1.52 18.30 9.44
CA GLU A 156 -0.80 19.47 8.92
C GLU A 156 -1.52 20.10 7.71
N PHE A 157 -2.34 19.30 7.00
CA PHE A 157 -3.21 19.76 5.92
C PHE A 157 -4.64 20.06 6.39
N GLY A 158 -4.92 20.00 7.70
CA GLY A 158 -6.28 20.18 8.23
C GLY A 158 -7.24 19.01 7.96
N ILE A 159 -6.69 17.83 7.63
CA ILE A 159 -7.47 16.62 7.33
C ILE A 159 -7.54 15.75 8.59
N ARG A 160 -8.76 15.40 9.01
CA ARG A 160 -9.05 14.56 10.16
C ARG A 160 -9.34 13.12 9.70
N TYR A 161 -9.08 12.17 10.60
CA TYR A 161 -9.45 10.78 10.38
C TYR A 161 -10.88 10.54 10.88
N HIS A 162 -11.75 10.03 10.02
CA HIS A 162 -13.16 9.82 10.34
C HIS A 162 -13.34 8.88 11.54
N GLY A 163 -14.20 9.29 12.48
CA GLY A 163 -14.52 8.50 13.66
C GLY A 163 -13.47 8.54 14.77
N LEU A 164 -12.34 9.24 14.57
CA LEU A 164 -11.38 9.47 15.64
C LEU A 164 -11.84 10.64 16.51
N PRO A 165 -12.02 10.47 17.84
CA PRO A 165 -12.41 11.57 18.72
C PRO A 165 -11.41 12.72 18.70
N GLU A 166 -11.91 13.93 18.90
CA GLU A 166 -11.07 15.13 19.00
C GLU A 166 -10.06 14.99 20.14
N GLY A 167 -8.79 15.29 19.88
CA GLY A 167 -7.70 15.18 20.85
C GLY A 167 -7.04 13.81 20.96
N GLU A 168 -7.56 12.80 20.29
CA GLU A 168 -6.91 11.49 20.20
C GLU A 168 -5.72 11.51 19.22
N ASP A 169 -4.77 10.60 19.44
CA ASP A 169 -3.56 10.49 18.62
C ASP A 169 -3.87 10.02 17.21
N ALA A 170 -3.65 10.89 16.22
CA ALA A 170 -3.77 10.61 14.79
C ALA A 170 -2.41 10.44 14.11
N SER A 171 -1.33 10.16 14.82
CA SER A 171 0.04 10.04 14.28
C SER A 171 0.20 8.90 13.29
N PHE A 172 -0.75 7.98 13.24
CA PHE A 172 -0.82 6.93 12.23
C PHE A 172 -1.38 7.39 10.87
N PHE A 173 -2.06 8.54 10.82
CA PHE A 173 -2.74 9.03 9.62
C PHE A 173 -1.86 10.03 8.88
N LEU A 174 -1.43 9.64 7.69
CA LEU A 174 -0.45 10.35 6.89
C LEU A 174 -1.06 10.89 5.60
N CYS A 175 -0.53 12.00 5.13
CA CYS A 175 -0.90 12.64 3.87
C CYS A 175 0.33 13.13 3.12
N LYS A 176 0.24 13.13 1.78
CA LYS A 176 1.20 13.77 0.90
C LYS A 176 0.47 14.37 -0.29
N GLU A 177 0.70 15.65 -0.55
CA GLU A 177 0.36 16.25 -1.83
C GLU A 177 1.33 15.76 -2.92
N LEU A 178 0.77 15.32 -4.03
CA LEU A 178 1.53 15.00 -5.25
C LEU A 178 1.55 16.18 -6.21
N ILE A 179 0.50 16.99 -6.18
CA ILE A 179 0.40 18.26 -6.91
C ILE A 179 0.43 19.38 -5.87
N PRO A 180 1.48 20.24 -5.87
CA PRO A 180 1.59 21.31 -4.88
C PRO A 180 0.36 22.22 -4.83
N GLY A 181 -0.16 22.48 -3.63
CA GLY A 181 -1.34 23.33 -3.40
C GLY A 181 -2.67 22.64 -3.67
N TYR A 182 -2.69 21.33 -3.92
CA TYR A 182 -3.94 20.60 -4.19
C TYR A 182 -4.92 20.66 -3.01
N LEU A 183 -4.39 20.67 -1.79
CA LEU A 183 -5.17 20.74 -0.56
C LEU A 183 -5.24 22.15 0.06
N ASP A 184 -4.76 23.19 -0.65
CA ASP A 184 -4.79 24.56 -0.14
C ASP A 184 -6.22 25.01 0.19
N GLY A 185 -6.42 25.44 1.45
CA GLY A 185 -7.71 25.90 1.94
C GLY A 185 -8.77 24.81 2.14
N ILE A 186 -8.36 23.54 2.09
CA ILE A 186 -9.24 22.41 2.32
C ILE A 186 -9.07 21.93 3.76
N THR A 187 -10.18 21.86 4.51
CA THR A 187 -10.28 21.11 5.75
C THR A 187 -11.38 20.07 5.59
N GLY A 188 -11.27 18.93 6.29
CA GLY A 188 -12.27 17.88 6.12
C GLY A 188 -11.90 16.56 6.80
N GLU A 189 -12.64 15.52 6.43
CA GLU A 189 -12.45 14.17 6.96
C GLU A 189 -12.12 13.16 5.85
N TYR A 190 -11.17 12.29 6.15
CA TYR A 190 -10.90 11.09 5.38
C TYR A 190 -11.47 9.88 6.11
N ALA A 191 -12.13 9.00 5.39
CA ALA A 191 -12.52 7.68 5.85
C ALA A 191 -11.84 6.61 5.01
N THR A 192 -11.28 5.59 5.65
CA THR A 192 -10.74 4.42 4.97
C THR A 192 -11.83 3.78 4.11
N PRO A 193 -11.59 3.53 2.81
CA PRO A 193 -12.58 2.90 1.95
C PRO A 193 -13.06 1.55 2.50
N GLN A 194 -14.36 1.27 2.32
CA GLN A 194 -15.00 0.08 2.88
C GLN A 194 -14.33 -1.23 2.44
N GLY A 195 -13.72 -1.26 1.26
CA GLY A 195 -12.99 -2.44 0.75
C GLY A 195 -11.81 -2.89 1.61
N TYR A 196 -11.29 -2.04 2.50
CA TYR A 196 -10.22 -2.43 3.43
C TYR A 196 -10.73 -3.21 4.65
N PHE A 197 -12.03 -3.14 4.94
CA PHE A 197 -12.63 -3.88 6.05
C PHE A 197 -13.04 -5.28 5.60
N VAL A 198 -12.56 -6.28 6.30
CA VAL A 198 -12.76 -7.68 5.93
C VAL A 198 -13.43 -8.48 7.05
N ASP A 199 -14.22 -9.48 6.66
CA ASP A 199 -14.78 -10.46 7.58
C ASP A 199 -13.71 -11.51 7.93
N LYS A 200 -13.45 -11.69 9.22
CA LYS A 200 -12.45 -12.63 9.72
C LYS A 200 -12.69 -14.08 9.24
N THR A 201 -13.95 -14.49 9.14
CA THR A 201 -14.31 -15.85 8.67
C THR A 201 -13.93 -16.02 7.20
N LYS A 202 -14.12 -14.98 6.39
CA LYS A 202 -13.71 -15.00 4.98
C LYS A 202 -12.19 -15.05 4.85
N VAL A 203 -11.46 -14.26 5.66
CA VAL A 203 -9.99 -14.30 5.71
C VAL A 203 -9.51 -15.70 6.06
N GLU A 204 -10.07 -16.33 7.11
CA GLU A 204 -9.68 -17.67 7.55
C GLU A 204 -10.00 -18.75 6.50
N THR A 205 -11.07 -18.55 5.73
CA THR A 205 -11.43 -19.44 4.64
C THR A 205 -10.44 -19.31 3.48
N PHE A 206 -10.12 -18.09 3.10
CA PHE A 206 -9.15 -17.79 2.05
C PHE A 206 -7.75 -18.27 2.42
N ASP A 207 -7.33 -18.09 3.68
CA ASP A 207 -6.02 -18.51 4.17
C ASP A 207 -5.78 -20.03 4.08
N LYS A 208 -6.85 -20.86 4.09
CA LYS A 208 -6.76 -22.31 3.90
C LYS A 208 -6.25 -22.74 2.52
N GLU A 209 -6.29 -21.85 1.56
CA GLU A 209 -5.77 -22.09 0.22
C GLU A 209 -4.24 -21.97 0.14
N PHE A 210 -3.59 -21.53 1.22
CA PHE A 210 -2.14 -21.38 1.34
C PHE A 210 -1.54 -22.43 2.28
N PRO A 211 -0.21 -22.63 2.22
CA PRO A 211 0.48 -23.51 3.15
C PRO A 211 0.20 -23.12 4.60
N VAL A 212 -0.03 -24.13 5.44
CA VAL A 212 -0.29 -23.92 6.88
C VAL A 212 0.91 -23.28 7.55
N LYS A 213 0.66 -22.24 8.33
CA LYS A 213 1.67 -21.53 9.12
C LYS A 213 1.15 -21.29 10.54
N GLU A 214 2.05 -21.28 11.51
CA GLU A 214 1.72 -21.01 12.89
C GLU A 214 1.37 -19.55 13.12
N LYS A 215 0.20 -19.29 13.73
CA LYS A 215 -0.24 -17.95 14.13
C LYS A 215 0.28 -17.66 15.53
N LEU A 216 1.15 -16.66 15.66
CA LEU A 216 1.81 -16.30 16.91
C LEU A 216 1.32 -14.95 17.43
N LYS A 217 1.00 -14.90 18.73
CA LYS A 217 0.82 -13.63 19.45
C LYS A 217 2.20 -13.13 19.86
N LEU A 218 2.59 -11.98 19.28
CA LEU A 218 3.91 -11.39 19.50
C LEU A 218 3.78 -10.00 20.14
N PRO A 219 4.74 -9.59 20.98
CA PRO A 219 4.78 -8.21 21.48
C PRO A 219 4.84 -7.18 20.32
N GLY A 220 4.12 -6.09 20.44
CA GLY A 220 4.07 -5.02 19.45
C GLY A 220 3.07 -5.21 18.31
N GLN A 221 2.32 -6.31 18.29
CA GLN A 221 1.17 -6.45 17.39
C GLN A 221 0.07 -5.45 17.77
N LEU A 222 -0.54 -4.83 16.77
CA LEU A 222 -1.62 -3.85 16.95
C LEU A 222 -2.95 -4.52 17.34
N PHE A 223 -3.17 -5.76 16.87
CA PHE A 223 -4.39 -6.52 17.09
C PHE A 223 -4.03 -7.87 17.70
N GLN A 224 -4.55 -8.15 18.89
CA GLN A 224 -4.21 -9.35 19.65
C GLN A 224 -5.30 -10.44 19.62
N GLU A 225 -6.31 -10.28 18.77
CA GLU A 225 -7.43 -11.22 18.65
C GLU A 225 -7.18 -12.35 17.66
#